data_c82478636420ed086a35512e63459df3
#
_entry.id   c82478636420ed086a35512e63459df3
#
_cell.length_a   1.000
_cell.length_b   1.000
_cell.length_c   1.000
_cell.angle_alpha   90.00
_cell.angle_beta   90.00
_cell.angle_gamma   90.00
#
_symmetry.space_group_name_H-M   'P 1'
#
loop_
_entity.id
_entity.type
_entity.pdbx_description
1 polymer ?
#
loop_
_entity_poly.entity_id
_entity_poly.type
_entity_poly.pdbx_seq_one_letter_code
_entity_poly.pdbx_strand_id
1 'polypeptide(L)'
;MPQGTLLNLAFPSGFTLFMSFYNMTLRSLQTATLFALIALPVFLSAQGLSANEEERLETLARSASEVYTPQSNVTVGFRILTSGPKIRFGKLGTVPVNTTIAAASAGAAKRVYNNGAVGLDGVRDDETYTTTTELGGGRYQTSLNGALAGPDAVLGTADDIITNTIIGNFLKYATGLTRNWSYGSPTQAALKPGYIAFSSYSATSDGGFRDAKQGVNGGVEIQYARRFGKIAKRTEWSVTTGISLNDINSKVSGDVRSTLHTYTDFYSLNGLPAPVTSLTDTYTAPKLIDFFNPAGDLVTLGLETTTPLSAVPVGSLSSSSALVGGATVNGNWQVKGAYFMVKVGPSLRTQLTERLGLTASLGLAGAYAGTNYSATESFKSPEVGTEVSITEVSATSKFLSGLYADLNLDWLANERTGLFGGITAQKFDGYDQTVGGRTARIDLGSTVGIRGGVSVRF
;
A
#
# COMPACT_ATOMS: atom_id res chain seq x y z
N MET A 1 -18.60 -2.20 -0.66
CA MET A 1 -18.81 -0.80 -0.26
C MET A 1 -18.51 -0.69 1.24
N PRO A 2 -17.45 -0.03 1.68
CA PRO A 2 -17.23 0.16 3.11
C PRO A 2 -18.11 1.29 3.62
N GLN A 3 -18.86 1.03 4.70
CA GLN A 3 -19.69 2.00 5.41
C GLN A 3 -18.77 3.01 6.12
N GLY A 4 -18.97 4.30 5.85
CA GLY A 4 -18.28 5.38 6.54
C GLY A 4 -18.79 5.51 7.98
N THR A 5 -17.88 5.58 8.92
CA THR A 5 -18.18 5.76 10.35
C THR A 5 -18.47 7.25 10.61
N LEU A 6 -19.66 7.55 11.10
CA LEU A 6 -20.04 8.90 11.55
C LEU A 6 -19.58 9.10 13.01
N LEU A 7 -18.73 10.08 13.25
CA LEU A 7 -18.37 10.52 14.59
C LEU A 7 -19.30 11.66 15.01
N ASN A 8 -20.11 11.42 16.03
CA ASN A 8 -21.08 12.37 16.57
C ASN A 8 -20.49 13.03 17.82
N LEU A 9 -20.09 14.30 17.75
CA LEU A 9 -19.59 15.09 18.86
C LEU A 9 -20.69 16.06 19.31
N ALA A 10 -21.35 15.76 20.40
CA ALA A 10 -22.36 16.63 21.03
C ALA A 10 -21.69 17.59 22.02
N PHE A 11 -21.88 18.89 21.84
CA PHE A 11 -21.47 19.92 22.78
C PHE A 11 -22.66 20.41 23.60
N PRO A 12 -22.47 20.84 24.87
CA PRO A 12 -23.58 21.21 25.79
C PRO A 12 -24.39 22.44 25.39
N SER A 13 -24.12 23.07 24.27
CA SER A 13 -24.81 24.29 23.77
C SER A 13 -25.68 24.07 22.54
N GLY A 14 -26.09 22.85 22.24
CA GLY A 14 -27.05 22.58 21.14
C GLY A 14 -26.50 22.74 19.71
N PHE A 15 -25.20 22.80 19.52
CA PHE A 15 -24.58 22.85 18.19
C PHE A 15 -24.07 21.46 17.80
N THR A 16 -24.66 20.88 16.78
CA THR A 16 -24.22 19.58 16.22
C THR A 16 -23.39 19.82 14.96
N LEU A 17 -22.11 19.49 15.00
CA LEU A 17 -21.24 19.55 13.82
C LEU A 17 -21.16 18.16 13.18
N PHE A 18 -21.72 18.01 11.99
CA PHE A 18 -21.57 16.80 11.18
C PHE A 18 -20.28 16.88 10.35
N MET A 19 -19.27 16.07 10.67
CA MET A 19 -18.12 15.87 9.81
C MET A 19 -18.22 14.52 9.10
N SER A 20 -18.42 14.56 7.80
CA SER A 20 -18.35 13.38 6.94
C SER A 20 -16.93 13.24 6.38
N PHE A 21 -16.22 12.21 6.80
CA PHE A 21 -14.89 11.89 6.25
C PHE A 21 -15.06 11.01 5.01
N TYR A 22 -15.17 11.63 3.84
CA TYR A 22 -15.04 10.94 2.56
C TYR A 22 -13.68 11.30 1.95
N ASN A 23 -12.80 10.31 1.81
CA ASN A 23 -11.57 10.29 0.99
C ASN A 23 -10.95 11.67 0.62
N MET A 24 -10.62 12.49 1.59
CA MET A 24 -9.86 13.72 1.35
C MET A 24 -8.37 13.47 1.56
N THR A 25 -7.58 13.78 0.56
CA THR A 25 -6.13 13.80 0.69
C THR A 25 -5.69 14.92 1.66
N LEU A 26 -4.62 14.70 2.41
CA LEU A 26 -4.12 15.59 3.46
C LEU A 26 -3.98 17.08 3.03
N ARG A 27 -3.78 17.36 1.75
CA ARG A 27 -3.68 18.72 1.19
C ARG A 27 -5.00 19.48 1.19
N SER A 28 -6.13 18.81 1.09
CA SER A 28 -7.45 19.46 1.11
C SER A 28 -7.93 19.77 2.53
N LEU A 29 -7.42 19.07 3.56
CA LEU A 29 -7.73 19.36 4.95
C LEU A 29 -7.04 20.64 5.44
N GLN A 30 -5.83 20.93 4.97
CA GLN A 30 -5.10 22.16 5.33
C GLN A 30 -5.74 23.44 4.79
N THR A 31 -6.35 23.38 3.60
CA THR A 31 -7.04 24.54 3.00
C THR A 31 -8.42 24.78 3.61
N ALA A 32 -9.15 23.73 3.99
CA ALA A 32 -10.48 23.89 4.61
C ALA A 32 -10.41 24.46 6.04
N THR A 33 -9.37 24.14 6.81
CA THR A 33 -9.16 24.70 8.15
C THR A 33 -8.76 26.17 8.14
N LEU A 34 -8.04 26.63 7.12
CA LEU A 34 -7.65 28.03 7.01
C LEU A 34 -8.83 28.95 6.70
N PHE A 35 -9.81 28.49 5.90
CA PHE A 35 -11.01 29.27 5.57
C PHE A 35 -12.02 29.37 6.72
N ALA A 36 -12.12 28.37 7.58
CA ALA A 36 -13.01 28.40 8.74
C ALA A 36 -12.53 29.36 9.84
N LEU A 37 -11.23 29.65 9.94
CA LEU A 37 -10.67 30.59 10.92
C LEU A 37 -10.79 32.07 10.52
N ILE A 38 -10.98 32.37 9.23
CA ILE A 38 -11.05 33.75 8.73
C ILE A 38 -12.49 34.31 8.72
N ALA A 39 -13.50 33.44 8.78
CA ALA A 39 -14.89 33.86 8.67
C ALA A 39 -15.57 34.27 9.99
N LEU A 40 -14.95 34.05 11.15
CA LEU A 40 -15.59 34.32 12.45
C LEU A 40 -15.68 35.80 12.89
N PRO A 41 -14.85 36.75 12.42
CA PRO A 41 -14.96 38.13 12.90
C PRO A 41 -15.93 39.03 12.14
N VAL A 42 -16.56 38.59 11.05
CA VAL A 42 -17.31 39.48 10.16
C VAL A 42 -18.79 39.63 10.52
N PHE A 43 -19.34 38.81 11.41
CA PHE A 43 -20.78 38.82 11.71
C PHE A 43 -21.22 39.66 12.93
N LEU A 44 -20.34 40.45 13.52
CA LEU A 44 -20.70 41.23 14.73
C LEU A 44 -20.74 42.77 14.52
N SER A 45 -20.87 43.26 13.33
CA SER A 45 -21.02 44.69 13.14
C SER A 45 -22.05 45.02 12.07
N ALA A 46 -23.31 45.13 12.46
CA ALA A 46 -24.29 46.03 11.84
C ALA A 46 -25.68 45.85 12.49
N GLN A 47 -25.91 46.42 13.64
CA GLN A 47 -27.22 46.98 14.00
C GLN A 47 -26.94 48.21 14.82
N GLY A 48 -27.33 49.37 14.29
CA GLY A 48 -27.27 50.65 15.01
C GLY A 48 -28.18 50.58 16.23
N LEU A 49 -27.58 50.60 17.41
CA LEU A 49 -28.25 50.66 18.68
C LEU A 49 -28.72 52.10 18.95
N SER A 50 -29.87 52.27 19.58
CA SER A 50 -30.32 53.61 19.99
C SER A 50 -29.40 54.15 21.12
N ALA A 51 -29.28 55.49 21.21
CA ALA A 51 -28.41 56.14 22.19
C ALA A 51 -28.69 55.71 23.65
N ASN A 52 -29.92 55.35 24.00
CA ASN A 52 -30.30 54.81 25.29
C ASN A 52 -29.86 53.34 25.54
N GLU A 53 -29.68 52.57 24.48
CA GLU A 53 -29.15 51.21 24.57
C GLU A 53 -27.64 51.21 24.63
N GLU A 54 -26.96 52.13 23.96
CA GLU A 54 -25.52 52.35 24.10
C GLU A 54 -25.14 52.75 25.52
N GLU A 55 -25.88 53.70 26.17
CA GLU A 55 -25.65 54.11 27.56
C GLU A 55 -25.93 52.98 28.57
N ARG A 56 -26.93 52.17 28.33
CA ARG A 56 -27.21 50.97 29.14
C ARG A 56 -26.14 49.89 28.92
N LEU A 57 -25.67 49.71 27.72
CA LEU A 57 -24.57 48.77 27.41
C LEU A 57 -23.23 49.26 27.94
N GLU A 58 -22.94 50.56 27.89
CA GLU A 58 -21.75 51.13 28.53
C GLU A 58 -21.80 51.01 30.06
N THR A 59 -22.99 51.22 30.69
CA THR A 59 -23.18 51.07 32.15
C THR A 59 -23.10 49.58 32.56
N LEU A 60 -23.66 48.68 31.79
CA LEU A 60 -23.50 47.24 31.96
C LEU A 60 -22.08 46.78 31.68
N ALA A 61 -21.43 47.31 30.68
CA ALA A 61 -20.03 47.01 30.37
C ALA A 61 -19.07 47.51 31.45
N ARG A 62 -19.33 48.72 32.02
CA ARG A 62 -18.58 49.23 33.18
C ARG A 62 -18.79 48.38 34.44
N SER A 63 -20.05 48.04 34.76
CA SER A 63 -20.34 47.17 35.92
C SER A 63 -19.82 45.74 35.72
N ALA A 64 -19.75 45.26 34.47
CA ALA A 64 -19.17 43.99 34.17
C ALA A 64 -17.61 44.01 34.11
N SER A 65 -16.99 45.15 33.75
CA SER A 65 -15.55 45.27 33.70
C SER A 65 -14.88 45.30 35.06
N GLU A 66 -15.59 45.81 36.08
CA GLU A 66 -15.03 45.85 37.47
C GLU A 66 -14.93 44.47 38.14
N VAL A 67 -15.59 43.42 37.58
CA VAL A 67 -15.61 42.06 38.17
C VAL A 67 -15.22 40.95 37.17
N TYR A 68 -14.95 41.29 35.88
CA TYR A 68 -14.67 40.24 34.89
C TYR A 68 -13.25 39.67 35.06
N THR A 69 -13.16 38.60 35.82
CA THR A 69 -11.98 37.72 35.84
C THR A 69 -12.24 36.52 34.93
N PRO A 70 -11.61 36.43 33.76
CA PRO A 70 -11.81 35.30 32.85
C PRO A 70 -11.48 34.00 33.57
N GLN A 71 -12.47 33.09 33.59
CA GLN A 71 -12.32 31.78 34.25
C GLN A 71 -11.87 30.68 33.29
N SER A 72 -11.99 30.94 32.02
CA SER A 72 -11.65 29.97 30.97
C SER A 72 -10.80 30.59 29.87
N ASN A 73 -9.99 29.76 29.25
CA ASN A 73 -9.14 30.12 28.12
C ASN A 73 -9.17 29.04 27.07
N VAL A 74 -9.38 29.43 25.81
CA VAL A 74 -9.20 28.55 24.65
C VAL A 74 -8.00 29.03 23.87
N THR A 75 -7.11 28.10 23.50
CA THR A 75 -5.99 28.37 22.60
C THR A 75 -6.13 27.52 21.34
N VAL A 76 -5.88 28.15 20.20
CA VAL A 76 -5.81 27.48 18.90
C VAL A 76 -4.47 27.82 18.28
N GLY A 77 -3.75 26.82 17.82
CA GLY A 77 -2.40 27.06 17.31
C GLY A 77 -1.85 25.91 16.49
N PHE A 78 -0.62 26.10 16.11
CA PHE A 78 0.22 25.10 15.48
C PHE A 78 1.26 24.57 16.47
N ARG A 79 1.76 23.38 16.15
CA ARG A 79 2.89 22.78 16.84
C ARG A 79 3.86 22.19 15.81
N ILE A 80 5.14 22.31 16.10
CA ILE A 80 6.22 21.77 15.26
C ILE A 80 7.13 20.96 16.18
N LEU A 81 7.11 19.63 16.00
CA LEU A 81 7.98 18.73 16.74
C LEU A 81 9.31 18.60 16.02
N THR A 82 10.41 18.61 16.77
CA THR A 82 11.78 18.53 16.23
C THR A 82 12.10 17.19 15.58
N SER A 83 11.32 16.17 15.90
CA SER A 83 11.37 14.86 15.27
C SER A 83 9.99 14.23 15.23
N GLY A 84 9.68 13.57 14.13
CA GLY A 84 8.55 12.67 14.02
C GLY A 84 8.88 11.28 14.57
N PRO A 85 7.97 10.31 14.37
CA PRO A 85 8.14 8.92 14.78
C PRO A 85 9.41 8.29 14.21
N LYS A 86 10.02 7.42 15.01
CA LYS A 86 11.05 6.49 14.54
C LYS A 86 10.39 5.20 14.14
N ILE A 87 10.71 4.69 12.97
CA ILE A 87 10.13 3.45 12.47
C ILE A 87 11.25 2.48 12.14
N ARG A 88 11.18 1.29 12.73
CA ARG A 88 12.04 0.16 12.39
C ARG A 88 11.24 -0.84 11.59
N PHE A 89 11.60 -0.99 10.32
CA PHE A 89 11.11 -2.03 9.46
C PHE A 89 11.96 -3.29 9.66
N GLY A 90 11.34 -4.42 9.94
CA GLY A 90 12.02 -5.68 10.21
C GLY A 90 11.42 -6.86 9.45
N LYS A 91 12.14 -7.98 9.45
CA LYS A 91 11.81 -9.19 8.69
C LYS A 91 11.63 -8.90 7.19
N LEU A 92 12.52 -8.07 6.66
CA LEU A 92 12.51 -7.61 5.28
C LEU A 92 13.15 -8.63 4.35
N GLY A 93 12.72 -8.65 3.08
CA GLY A 93 13.27 -9.50 2.05
C GLY A 93 12.54 -10.84 1.88
N THR A 94 11.24 -10.88 2.14
CA THR A 94 10.41 -12.07 1.89
C THR A 94 9.58 -11.88 0.63
N VAL A 95 9.95 -12.57 -0.43
CA VAL A 95 9.21 -12.59 -1.70
C VAL A 95 8.76 -14.02 -1.96
N PRO A 96 7.45 -14.30 -1.86
CA PRO A 96 6.93 -15.65 -2.08
C PRO A 96 7.04 -16.08 -3.54
N VAL A 97 6.84 -17.35 -3.79
CA VAL A 97 6.70 -17.87 -5.16
C VAL A 97 5.48 -17.22 -5.82
N ASN A 98 5.67 -16.65 -6.99
CA ASN A 98 4.59 -16.03 -7.79
C ASN A 98 4.31 -16.80 -9.09
N THR A 99 4.64 -18.08 -9.14
CA THR A 99 4.48 -18.96 -10.30
C THR A 99 3.37 -20.00 -10.05
N THR A 100 2.79 -20.51 -11.12
CA THR A 100 1.76 -21.55 -11.04
C THR A 100 2.41 -22.90 -11.20
N ILE A 101 2.68 -23.58 -10.06
CA ILE A 101 3.27 -24.92 -10.03
C ILE A 101 2.22 -25.88 -9.49
N ALA A 102 1.73 -26.78 -10.35
CA ALA A 102 0.91 -27.90 -9.91
C ALA A 102 1.80 -29.00 -9.34
N ALA A 103 1.30 -29.73 -8.33
CA ALA A 103 2.01 -30.90 -7.83
C ALA A 103 2.31 -31.90 -8.95
N ALA A 104 3.46 -32.56 -8.91
CA ALA A 104 3.85 -33.55 -9.92
C ALA A 104 2.81 -34.68 -10.05
N SER A 105 2.13 -35.04 -8.94
CA SER A 105 1.03 -36.00 -8.91
C SER A 105 -0.27 -35.52 -9.52
N ALA A 106 -0.42 -34.24 -9.83
CA ALA A 106 -1.66 -33.68 -10.40
C ALA A 106 -1.86 -34.01 -11.90
N GLY A 107 -1.01 -34.83 -12.48
CA GLY A 107 -1.08 -35.17 -13.91
C GLY A 107 -0.66 -34.00 -14.82
N ALA A 108 -1.10 -34.04 -16.07
CA ALA A 108 -0.85 -32.97 -17.02
C ALA A 108 -1.61 -31.70 -16.59
N ALA A 109 -0.89 -30.63 -16.26
CA ALA A 109 -1.42 -29.34 -15.88
C ALA A 109 -0.49 -28.24 -16.40
N LYS A 110 -1.02 -27.07 -16.71
CA LYS A 110 -0.20 -25.89 -17.05
C LYS A 110 0.63 -25.51 -15.83
N ARG A 111 1.93 -25.40 -16.04
CA ARG A 111 2.90 -24.96 -15.01
C ARG A 111 3.70 -23.81 -15.53
N VAL A 112 3.81 -22.77 -14.72
CA VAL A 112 4.57 -21.56 -15.05
C VAL A 112 5.68 -21.41 -14.03
N TYR A 113 6.91 -21.30 -14.52
CA TYR A 113 8.14 -21.14 -13.74
C TYR A 113 8.73 -19.75 -13.99
N ASN A 114 9.71 -19.34 -13.20
CA ASN A 114 10.37 -18.06 -13.43
C ASN A 114 11.26 -18.05 -14.70
N ASN A 115 11.72 -19.24 -15.13
CA ASN A 115 12.58 -19.41 -16.30
C ASN A 115 11.91 -20.12 -17.48
N GLY A 116 10.59 -20.26 -17.47
CA GLY A 116 9.84 -20.85 -18.55
C GLY A 116 8.47 -21.37 -18.17
N ALA A 117 7.82 -22.07 -19.09
CA ALA A 117 6.51 -22.63 -18.86
C ALA A 117 6.34 -23.96 -19.58
N VAL A 118 5.51 -24.84 -19.00
CA VAL A 118 5.04 -26.07 -19.60
C VAL A 118 3.53 -26.03 -19.60
N GLY A 119 2.94 -25.88 -20.80
CA GLY A 119 1.49 -25.87 -21.00
C GLY A 119 0.95 -27.27 -21.29
N LEU A 120 -0.36 -27.36 -21.38
CA LEU A 120 -1.02 -28.56 -21.85
C LEU A 120 -0.88 -28.65 -23.37
N ASP A 121 -0.65 -29.87 -23.87
CA ASP A 121 -0.85 -30.16 -25.27
C ASP A 121 -2.34 -30.37 -25.47
N GLY A 122 -2.97 -29.46 -26.09
CA GLY A 122 -4.39 -29.56 -26.25
C GLY A 122 -4.98 -28.35 -26.96
N VAL A 123 -6.18 -28.56 -27.46
CA VAL A 123 -7.04 -27.55 -28.07
C VAL A 123 -6.82 -26.18 -27.46
N ARG A 124 -6.53 -25.21 -28.28
CA ARG A 124 -6.48 -23.80 -27.86
C ARG A 124 -7.83 -23.42 -27.29
N ASP A 125 -7.83 -22.64 -26.22
CA ASP A 125 -9.03 -22.22 -25.48
C ASP A 125 -10.07 -21.47 -26.34
N ASP A 126 -9.72 -21.11 -27.57
CA ASP A 126 -10.50 -20.26 -28.47
C ASP A 126 -10.93 -20.93 -29.80
N GLU A 127 -10.61 -22.21 -30.02
CA GLU A 127 -11.03 -22.89 -31.27
C GLU A 127 -11.93 -24.11 -31.00
N THR A 128 -13.16 -24.04 -31.51
CA THR A 128 -14.12 -25.15 -31.46
C THR A 128 -13.88 -26.05 -32.65
N TYR A 129 -13.13 -27.14 -32.47
CA TYR A 129 -12.97 -28.17 -33.50
C TYR A 129 -14.04 -29.23 -33.37
N THR A 130 -14.79 -29.47 -34.46
CA THR A 130 -15.92 -30.37 -34.41
C THR A 130 -15.63 -31.79 -34.89
N THR A 131 -14.55 -32.02 -35.62
CA THR A 131 -14.17 -33.39 -36.07
C THR A 131 -12.67 -33.43 -36.41
N THR A 132 -12.00 -34.48 -35.93
CA THR A 132 -10.61 -34.78 -36.27
C THR A 132 -10.57 -36.14 -36.96
N THR A 133 -10.15 -36.22 -38.23
CA THR A 133 -10.00 -37.47 -38.96
C THR A 133 -8.54 -37.87 -39.03
N GLU A 134 -8.18 -39.09 -38.63
CA GLU A 134 -6.84 -39.62 -38.74
C GLU A 134 -6.53 -39.98 -40.22
N LEU A 135 -5.45 -39.40 -40.75
CA LEU A 135 -5.01 -39.62 -42.14
C LEU A 135 -3.95 -40.70 -42.27
N GLY A 136 -3.59 -41.37 -41.18
CA GLY A 136 -2.51 -42.35 -41.11
C GLY A 136 -1.13 -41.72 -40.89
N GLY A 137 -0.17 -42.48 -40.34
CA GLY A 137 1.18 -42.00 -40.01
C GLY A 137 1.23 -40.94 -38.91
N GLY A 138 0.22 -40.92 -38.04
CA GLY A 138 0.15 -39.91 -36.94
C GLY A 138 -0.28 -38.52 -37.41
N ARG A 139 -0.81 -38.36 -38.60
CA ARG A 139 -1.35 -37.10 -39.08
C ARG A 139 -2.85 -37.05 -38.87
N TYR A 140 -3.36 -35.94 -38.45
CA TYR A 140 -4.76 -35.66 -38.21
C TYR A 140 -5.23 -34.47 -39.05
N GLN A 141 -6.38 -34.61 -39.62
CA GLN A 141 -7.09 -33.53 -40.31
C GLN A 141 -8.18 -33.01 -39.40
N THR A 142 -8.19 -31.73 -39.16
CA THR A 142 -9.28 -31.06 -38.47
C THR A 142 -10.11 -30.31 -39.50
N SER A 143 -11.39 -30.61 -39.62
CA SER A 143 -12.31 -29.85 -40.46
C SER A 143 -12.80 -28.62 -39.68
N LEU A 144 -12.56 -27.45 -40.20
CA LEU A 144 -13.34 -26.25 -39.87
C LEU A 144 -14.74 -26.44 -40.41
N ASN A 145 -15.77 -26.08 -39.65
CA ASN A 145 -17.15 -26.04 -40.17
C ASN A 145 -17.23 -25.02 -41.31
N GLY A 146 -17.07 -25.46 -42.51
CA GLY A 146 -17.16 -24.66 -43.70
C GLY A 146 -17.03 -25.59 -44.93
N ALA A 147 -18.12 -26.18 -45.37
CA ALA A 147 -18.18 -26.64 -46.76
C ALA A 147 -18.25 -25.37 -47.61
N LEU A 148 -17.29 -25.20 -48.53
CA LEU A 148 -17.41 -24.22 -49.59
C LEU A 148 -18.25 -24.88 -50.69
N ALA A 149 -19.28 -24.21 -51.15
CA ALA A 149 -20.05 -24.65 -52.28
C ALA A 149 -19.12 -24.90 -53.48
N GLY A 150 -19.29 -26.04 -54.12
CA GLY A 150 -18.57 -26.40 -55.35
C GLY A 150 -18.88 -25.45 -56.50
N PRO A 151 -18.45 -25.80 -57.72
CA PRO A 151 -18.74 -25.00 -58.90
C PRO A 151 -20.19 -24.69 -59.16
N ASP A 152 -21.10 -25.47 -58.57
CA ASP A 152 -22.57 -25.24 -58.72
C ASP A 152 -23.09 -24.18 -57.73
N ALA A 153 -22.20 -23.66 -56.80
CA ALA A 153 -22.52 -22.71 -55.75
C ALA A 153 -23.64 -23.14 -54.79
N VAL A 154 -23.94 -24.43 -54.69
CA VAL A 154 -24.95 -25.02 -53.79
C VAL A 154 -24.24 -25.89 -52.77
N LEU A 155 -24.40 -25.62 -51.46
CA LEU A 155 -23.90 -26.47 -50.38
C LEU A 155 -24.76 -27.75 -50.25
N GLY A 156 -24.09 -28.89 -50.00
CA GLY A 156 -24.72 -30.19 -49.81
C GLY A 156 -24.75 -31.05 -51.08
N THR A 157 -24.02 -30.67 -52.13
CA THR A 157 -23.88 -31.39 -53.37
C THR A 157 -22.58 -32.19 -53.49
N ALA A 158 -22.46 -33.08 -54.43
CA ALA A 158 -21.31 -34.00 -54.55
C ALA A 158 -19.99 -33.30 -54.98
N ASP A 159 -20.12 -32.11 -55.55
CA ASP A 159 -19.01 -31.26 -55.97
C ASP A 159 -18.57 -30.19 -54.92
N ASP A 160 -19.23 -30.20 -53.77
CA ASP A 160 -18.78 -29.38 -52.64
C ASP A 160 -17.30 -29.63 -52.36
N ILE A 161 -16.55 -28.58 -52.44
CA ILE A 161 -15.16 -28.58 -51.96
C ILE A 161 -15.30 -28.66 -50.45
N ILE A 162 -15.29 -29.83 -49.90
CA ILE A 162 -14.98 -30.03 -48.51
C ILE A 162 -13.53 -29.56 -48.39
N THR A 163 -13.36 -28.32 -48.07
CA THR A 163 -12.05 -27.79 -47.73
C THR A 163 -11.65 -28.47 -46.43
N ASN A 164 -11.08 -29.62 -46.62
CA ASN A 164 -10.23 -30.23 -45.63
C ASN A 164 -9.00 -29.30 -45.53
N THR A 165 -9.19 -28.17 -44.90
CA THR A 165 -8.09 -27.29 -44.62
C THR A 165 -7.19 -28.08 -43.70
N ILE A 166 -6.05 -28.53 -44.22
CA ILE A 166 -5.00 -29.12 -43.39
C ILE A 166 -4.50 -27.98 -42.50
N ILE A 167 -5.17 -27.80 -41.38
CA ILE A 167 -4.70 -26.90 -40.36
C ILE A 167 -3.61 -27.65 -39.58
N GLY A 168 -2.45 -27.72 -40.20
CA GLY A 168 -1.28 -28.37 -39.65
C GLY A 168 -1.41 -29.90 -39.49
N ASN A 169 -0.34 -30.60 -39.61
CA ASN A 169 -0.24 -31.98 -39.15
C ASN A 169 -0.17 -31.97 -37.64
N PHE A 170 -1.29 -31.91 -36.96
CA PHE A 170 -1.31 -32.15 -35.51
C PHE A 170 -0.97 -33.62 -35.28
N LEU A 171 0.28 -33.89 -34.99
CA LEU A 171 0.64 -35.17 -34.44
C LEU A 171 -0.04 -35.25 -33.06
N LYS A 172 -1.01 -36.15 -32.93
CA LYS A 172 -1.50 -36.52 -31.61
C LYS A 172 -0.34 -37.20 -30.87
N TYR A 173 0.23 -36.49 -29.92
CA TYR A 173 1.29 -37.09 -29.14
C TYR A 173 0.74 -38.23 -28.29
N ALA A 174 1.60 -39.20 -28.07
CA ALA A 174 1.36 -40.20 -27.06
C ALA A 174 0.93 -39.53 -25.77
N THR A 175 -0.06 -40.08 -25.11
CA THR A 175 -0.56 -39.60 -23.81
C THR A 175 0.62 -39.27 -22.89
N GLY A 176 0.69 -38.07 -22.36
CA GLY A 176 1.77 -37.63 -21.46
C GLY A 176 2.87 -36.78 -22.06
N LEU A 177 2.76 -36.36 -23.33
CA LEU A 177 3.69 -35.42 -23.97
C LEU A 177 3.03 -34.07 -24.24
N THR A 178 3.82 -33.00 -24.35
CA THR A 178 3.38 -31.66 -24.73
C THR A 178 4.38 -30.99 -25.68
N ARG A 179 3.90 -30.19 -26.60
CA ARG A 179 4.70 -29.27 -27.41
C ARG A 179 4.63 -27.83 -26.92
N ASN A 180 3.66 -27.52 -26.08
CA ASN A 180 3.42 -26.17 -25.57
C ASN A 180 4.32 -25.90 -24.36
N TRP A 181 5.58 -25.56 -24.64
CA TRP A 181 6.53 -25.25 -23.61
C TRP A 181 7.56 -24.23 -24.11
N SER A 182 8.18 -23.53 -23.16
CA SER A 182 9.19 -22.54 -23.44
C SER A 182 10.22 -22.51 -22.32
N TYR A 183 11.50 -22.26 -22.64
CA TYR A 183 12.54 -22.01 -21.66
C TYR A 183 13.36 -20.76 -22.02
N GLY A 184 13.92 -20.11 -21.01
CA GLY A 184 14.55 -18.79 -21.14
C GLY A 184 16.07 -18.80 -21.16
N SER A 185 16.72 -19.96 -20.95
CA SER A 185 18.18 -20.03 -20.91
C SER A 185 18.68 -21.42 -21.37
N PRO A 186 19.75 -21.51 -22.17
CA PRO A 186 20.36 -22.78 -22.58
C PRO A 186 20.91 -23.60 -21.41
N THR A 187 21.21 -22.95 -20.27
CA THR A 187 21.64 -23.63 -19.05
C THR A 187 20.60 -24.63 -18.54
N GLN A 188 19.31 -24.39 -18.81
CA GLN A 188 18.23 -25.29 -18.41
C GLN A 188 18.31 -26.68 -19.07
N ALA A 189 18.82 -26.75 -20.30
CA ALA A 189 19.07 -28.01 -21.01
C ALA A 189 20.42 -28.63 -20.62
N ALA A 190 21.37 -27.84 -20.17
CA ALA A 190 22.70 -28.27 -19.80
C ALA A 190 22.79 -28.90 -18.39
N LEU A 191 21.85 -28.57 -17.50
CA LEU A 191 21.86 -29.07 -16.11
C LEU A 191 21.80 -30.60 -16.02
N LYS A 192 21.06 -31.25 -16.92
CA LYS A 192 20.96 -32.70 -16.97
C LYS A 192 20.68 -33.17 -18.41
N PRO A 193 21.57 -33.94 -19.04
CA PRO A 193 21.37 -34.44 -20.40
C PRO A 193 20.03 -35.19 -20.55
N GLY A 194 19.30 -34.91 -21.64
CA GLY A 194 18.00 -35.51 -21.92
C GLY A 194 16.80 -34.93 -21.16
N TYR A 195 17.01 -33.84 -20.41
CA TYR A 195 15.98 -33.16 -19.65
C TYR A 195 16.06 -31.65 -19.82
N ILE A 196 14.93 -30.97 -19.61
CA ILE A 196 14.87 -29.53 -19.43
C ILE A 196 14.51 -29.23 -17.96
N ALA A 197 15.29 -28.36 -17.34
CA ALA A 197 15.08 -27.93 -15.96
C ALA A 197 14.27 -26.64 -15.93
N PHE A 198 13.19 -26.61 -15.16
CA PHE A 198 12.38 -25.43 -14.92
C PHE A 198 12.45 -25.07 -13.45
N SER A 199 12.77 -23.82 -13.15
CA SER A 199 12.99 -23.35 -11.80
C SER A 199 12.02 -22.23 -11.39
N SER A 200 11.57 -22.33 -10.15
CA SER A 200 10.82 -21.28 -9.46
C SER A 200 11.63 -20.78 -8.28
N TYR A 201 11.59 -19.48 -8.07
CA TYR A 201 12.38 -18.81 -7.08
C TYR A 201 11.50 -18.07 -6.08
N SER A 202 11.94 -18.12 -4.82
CA SER A 202 11.39 -17.28 -3.75
C SER A 202 12.52 -16.82 -2.83
N ALA A 203 12.25 -15.79 -2.06
CA ALA A 203 13.19 -15.30 -1.06
C ALA A 203 12.53 -15.29 0.32
N THR A 204 13.27 -15.69 1.35
CA THR A 204 12.86 -15.56 2.75
C THR A 204 13.83 -14.67 3.50
N SER A 205 13.28 -13.86 4.40
CA SER A 205 14.06 -12.92 5.19
C SER A 205 15.08 -13.61 6.10
N ASP A 206 16.31 -13.16 6.06
CA ASP A 206 17.37 -13.53 7.02
C ASP A 206 17.40 -12.59 8.23
N GLY A 207 16.26 -11.93 8.56
CA GLY A 207 16.15 -10.97 9.66
C GLY A 207 16.56 -9.53 9.29
N GLY A 208 16.64 -9.23 8.01
CA GLY A 208 16.96 -7.90 7.51
C GLY A 208 16.07 -6.81 8.12
N PHE A 209 16.66 -5.65 8.44
CA PHE A 209 15.94 -4.50 8.96
C PHE A 209 16.42 -3.19 8.33
N ARG A 210 15.58 -2.16 8.40
CA ARG A 210 15.90 -0.79 8.05
C ARG A 210 15.23 0.15 9.04
N ASP A 211 15.96 1.20 9.43
CA ASP A 211 15.44 2.26 10.29
C ASP A 211 15.11 3.49 9.44
N ALA A 212 13.96 4.07 9.69
CA ALA A 212 13.56 5.35 9.13
C ALA A 212 13.18 6.30 10.27
N LYS A 213 13.58 7.56 10.14
CA LYS A 213 13.22 8.62 11.07
C LYS A 213 12.55 9.73 10.30
N GLN A 214 11.33 10.05 10.68
CA GLN A 214 10.67 11.25 10.18
C GLN A 214 11.39 12.49 10.74
N GLY A 215 11.63 13.47 9.91
CA GLY A 215 12.22 14.75 10.33
C GLY A 215 11.25 15.59 11.17
N VAL A 216 11.25 16.89 10.93
CA VAL A 216 10.31 17.81 11.56
C VAL A 216 8.88 17.43 11.26
N ASN A 217 8.02 17.42 12.29
CA ASN A 217 6.63 17.03 12.21
C ASN A 217 5.73 18.20 12.61
N GLY A 218 4.92 18.66 11.69
CA GLY A 218 3.94 19.72 11.89
C GLY A 218 2.57 19.18 12.34
N GLY A 219 1.86 19.97 13.15
CA GLY A 219 0.51 19.65 13.59
C GLY A 219 -0.28 20.87 13.99
N VAL A 220 -1.57 20.65 14.24
CA VAL A 220 -2.49 21.66 14.78
C VAL A 220 -2.96 21.23 16.17
N GLU A 221 -3.30 22.20 17.00
CA GLU A 221 -3.80 21.93 18.34
C GLU A 221 -4.86 22.93 18.79
N ILE A 222 -5.76 22.44 19.64
CA ILE A 222 -6.74 23.23 20.36
C ILE A 222 -6.64 22.83 21.83
N GLN A 223 -6.59 23.82 22.74
CA GLN A 223 -6.59 23.57 24.18
C GLN A 223 -7.65 24.42 24.86
N TYR A 224 -8.20 23.88 25.90
CA TYR A 224 -9.10 24.56 26.84
C TYR A 224 -8.51 24.48 28.23
N ALA A 225 -8.44 25.60 28.92
CA ALA A 225 -8.01 25.69 30.31
C ALA A 225 -9.11 26.32 31.14
N ARG A 226 -9.46 25.70 32.27
CA ARG A 226 -10.39 26.24 33.26
C ARG A 226 -9.64 26.52 34.55
N ARG A 227 -9.74 27.76 35.00
CA ARG A 227 -9.17 28.24 36.26
C ARG A 227 -9.98 27.75 37.42
N PHE A 228 -9.32 27.31 38.50
CA PHE A 228 -9.96 26.86 39.73
C PHE A 228 -9.59 27.74 40.93
N GLY A 229 -8.46 28.44 40.89
CA GLY A 229 -8.10 29.32 42.02
C GLY A 229 -6.74 29.98 41.89
N LYS A 230 -6.37 30.75 42.89
CA LYS A 230 -5.02 31.36 43.02
C LYS A 230 -4.23 30.60 44.09
N ILE A 231 -2.99 30.26 43.80
CA ILE A 231 -2.04 29.68 44.73
C ILE A 231 -1.19 30.81 45.40
N ALA A 232 -0.92 31.88 44.61
CA ALA A 232 -0.17 33.05 45.08
C ALA A 232 -0.75 34.33 44.45
N LYS A 233 -0.27 35.50 44.91
CA LYS A 233 -0.77 36.81 44.41
C LYS A 233 -0.80 36.94 42.89
N ARG A 234 0.18 36.33 42.20
CA ARG A 234 0.35 36.38 40.73
C ARG A 234 0.27 35.02 40.05
N THR A 235 0.00 33.93 40.79
CA THR A 235 -0.02 32.57 40.27
C THR A 235 -1.39 31.95 40.46
N GLU A 236 -1.93 31.46 39.33
CA GLU A 236 -3.22 30.82 39.25
C GLU A 236 -3.02 29.35 38.82
N TRP A 237 -3.89 28.48 39.33
CA TRP A 237 -3.91 27.10 38.87
C TRP A 237 -5.17 26.81 38.08
N SER A 238 -5.00 25.99 37.07
CA SER A 238 -6.09 25.58 36.18
C SER A 238 -5.92 24.11 35.77
N VAL A 239 -6.97 23.53 35.23
CA VAL A 239 -6.90 22.26 34.53
C VAL A 239 -6.97 22.54 33.05
N THR A 240 -6.01 22.00 32.31
CA THR A 240 -5.91 22.13 30.87
C THR A 240 -6.29 20.80 30.23
N THR A 241 -7.14 20.83 29.22
CA THR A 241 -7.40 19.73 28.30
C THR A 241 -7.10 20.21 26.88
N GLY A 242 -6.71 19.30 26.01
CA GLY A 242 -6.40 19.68 24.64
C GLY A 242 -6.41 18.52 23.69
N ILE A 243 -6.55 18.85 22.43
CA ILE A 243 -6.48 17.93 21.32
C ILE A 243 -5.45 18.41 20.32
N SER A 244 -4.75 17.49 19.68
CA SER A 244 -3.84 17.82 18.58
C SER A 244 -3.80 16.72 17.54
N LEU A 245 -3.48 17.09 16.30
CA LEU A 245 -3.31 16.19 15.18
C LEU A 245 -1.91 16.38 14.59
N ASN A 246 -1.20 15.26 14.42
CA ASN A 246 0.12 15.23 13.80
C ASN A 246 0.17 14.12 12.75
N ASP A 247 0.96 14.28 11.71
CA ASP A 247 1.15 13.27 10.67
C ASP A 247 2.20 12.21 11.05
N ILE A 248 2.12 11.06 10.38
CA ILE A 248 3.13 10.00 10.39
C ILE A 248 3.47 9.72 8.93
N ASN A 249 4.71 9.95 8.53
CA ASN A 249 5.17 9.68 7.18
C ASN A 249 6.65 9.33 7.18
N SER A 250 6.95 8.05 7.14
CA SER A 250 8.33 7.56 7.06
C SER A 250 8.45 6.56 5.93
N LYS A 251 9.49 6.72 5.13
CA LYS A 251 9.81 5.88 3.98
C LYS A 251 11.29 5.55 3.98
N VAL A 252 11.61 4.31 3.64
CA VAL A 252 12.99 3.87 3.39
C VAL A 252 12.99 2.88 2.22
N SER A 253 14.04 2.93 1.42
CA SER A 253 14.27 1.99 0.32
C SER A 253 15.69 1.46 0.41
N GLY A 254 15.93 0.29 -0.15
CA GLY A 254 17.27 -0.28 -0.23
C GLY A 254 17.26 -1.79 -0.37
N ASP A 255 18.46 -2.36 -0.48
CA ASP A 255 18.66 -3.78 -0.67
C ASP A 255 18.82 -4.49 0.66
N VAL A 256 18.23 -5.69 0.77
CA VAL A 256 18.45 -6.61 1.88
C VAL A 256 18.88 -7.97 1.34
N ARG A 257 19.77 -8.65 2.09
CA ARG A 257 20.14 -10.02 1.79
C ARG A 257 19.08 -10.96 2.36
N SER A 258 18.77 -12.00 1.60
CA SER A 258 17.74 -12.97 1.92
C SER A 258 18.15 -14.35 1.45
N THR A 259 17.63 -15.39 2.08
CA THR A 259 17.82 -16.77 1.64
C THR A 259 17.02 -17.00 0.36
N LEU A 260 17.73 -17.34 -0.72
CA LEU A 260 17.12 -17.73 -1.98
C LEU A 260 16.69 -19.19 -1.91
N HIS A 261 15.42 -19.44 -2.15
CA HIS A 261 14.89 -20.80 -2.34
C HIS A 261 14.68 -21.03 -3.83
N THR A 262 15.23 -22.12 -4.32
CA THR A 262 15.06 -22.60 -5.68
C THR A 262 14.34 -23.92 -5.67
N TYR A 263 13.24 -24.02 -6.38
CA TYR A 263 12.53 -25.26 -6.66
C TYR A 263 12.69 -25.58 -8.15
N THR A 264 13.20 -26.77 -8.48
CA THR A 264 13.49 -27.17 -9.87
C THR A 264 12.78 -28.48 -10.19
N ASP A 265 12.02 -28.47 -11.28
CA ASP A 265 11.41 -29.62 -11.92
C ASP A 265 12.17 -29.97 -13.20
N PHE A 266 12.35 -31.26 -13.46
CA PHE A 266 12.98 -31.78 -14.66
C PHE A 266 11.93 -32.48 -15.54
N TYR A 267 11.93 -32.12 -16.82
CA TYR A 267 11.03 -32.70 -17.83
C TYR A 267 11.82 -33.48 -18.86
N SER A 268 11.42 -34.69 -19.17
CA SER A 268 12.14 -35.54 -20.12
C SER A 268 11.90 -35.09 -21.55
N LEU A 269 13.00 -35.06 -22.32
CA LEU A 269 13.00 -34.88 -23.77
C LEU A 269 12.76 -36.21 -24.51
N ASN A 270 12.54 -37.30 -23.78
CA ASN A 270 12.26 -38.66 -24.34
C ASN A 270 13.34 -39.13 -25.33
N GLY A 271 14.58 -38.85 -25.04
CA GLY A 271 15.72 -39.22 -25.88
C GLY A 271 16.00 -38.28 -27.07
N LEU A 272 15.22 -37.23 -27.22
CA LEU A 272 15.47 -36.22 -28.24
C LEU A 272 16.49 -35.17 -27.76
N PRO A 273 17.21 -34.54 -28.68
CA PRO A 273 18.09 -33.43 -28.34
C PRO A 273 17.24 -32.20 -27.92
N ALA A 274 17.81 -31.37 -27.03
CA ALA A 274 17.20 -30.10 -26.71
C ALA A 274 17.14 -29.20 -27.97
N PRO A 275 16.04 -28.51 -28.20
CA PRO A 275 15.94 -27.60 -29.34
C PRO A 275 16.93 -26.44 -29.13
N VAL A 276 17.79 -26.24 -30.10
CA VAL A 276 18.77 -25.14 -30.10
C VAL A 276 18.19 -24.01 -30.92
N THR A 277 18.00 -22.85 -30.30
CA THR A 277 17.65 -21.62 -31.03
C THR A 277 18.92 -20.80 -31.27
N SER A 278 19.23 -20.58 -32.52
CA SER A 278 20.53 -20.01 -32.94
C SER A 278 20.70 -18.52 -32.66
N LEU A 279 19.71 -17.80 -32.20
CA LEU A 279 19.78 -16.33 -32.13
C LEU A 279 19.41 -15.72 -30.75
N THR A 280 18.73 -16.42 -29.86
CA THR A 280 18.24 -15.81 -28.61
C THR A 280 18.45 -16.66 -27.36
N ASP A 281 19.11 -17.80 -27.47
CA ASP A 281 19.30 -18.76 -26.37
C ASP A 281 18.02 -19.12 -25.59
N THR A 282 16.87 -18.83 -26.16
CA THR A 282 15.55 -19.12 -25.59
C THR A 282 14.77 -19.97 -26.57
N TYR A 283 13.95 -20.85 -26.04
CA TYR A 283 12.99 -21.62 -26.80
C TYR A 283 11.57 -21.22 -26.42
N THR A 284 10.77 -20.90 -27.44
CA THR A 284 9.36 -20.64 -27.26
C THR A 284 8.60 -21.58 -28.20
N ALA A 285 7.55 -22.22 -27.71
CA ALA A 285 6.64 -23.02 -28.54
C ALA A 285 6.23 -22.20 -29.78
N PRO A 286 6.16 -22.82 -30.95
CA PRO A 286 5.94 -22.08 -32.18
C PRO A 286 4.69 -21.24 -32.09
N LYS A 287 4.86 -20.03 -32.56
CA LYS A 287 3.71 -19.18 -32.85
C LYS A 287 2.95 -19.80 -34.01
N LEU A 288 1.66 -19.66 -34.00
CA LEU A 288 0.87 -19.91 -35.20
C LEU A 288 1.28 -18.91 -36.26
N ILE A 289 1.40 -19.39 -37.47
CA ILE A 289 1.66 -18.55 -38.63
C ILE A 289 0.35 -18.50 -39.42
N ASP A 290 -0.12 -17.29 -39.59
CA ASP A 290 -1.25 -17.03 -40.49
C ASP A 290 -0.71 -16.93 -41.93
N PHE A 291 -1.27 -17.67 -42.83
CA PHE A 291 -0.99 -17.57 -44.26
C PHE A 291 -2.30 -17.70 -45.07
N PHE A 292 -2.28 -17.15 -46.29
CA PHE A 292 -3.39 -17.33 -47.21
C PHE A 292 -3.17 -18.61 -48.03
N ASN A 293 -4.16 -19.48 -48.02
CA ASN A 293 -4.13 -20.66 -48.87
C ASN A 293 -4.30 -20.24 -50.34
N PRO A 294 -4.10 -21.17 -51.33
CA PRO A 294 -4.30 -20.86 -52.76
C PRO A 294 -5.73 -20.39 -53.11
N ALA A 295 -6.70 -20.63 -52.24
CA ALA A 295 -8.07 -20.15 -52.41
C ALA A 295 -8.29 -18.73 -51.86
N GLY A 296 -7.29 -18.15 -51.18
CA GLY A 296 -7.34 -16.80 -50.61
C GLY A 296 -7.85 -16.75 -49.17
N ASP A 297 -8.03 -17.90 -48.52
CA ASP A 297 -8.51 -17.94 -47.14
C ASP A 297 -7.34 -17.79 -46.17
N LEU A 298 -7.58 -17.08 -45.07
CA LEU A 298 -6.63 -16.97 -43.98
C LEU A 298 -6.59 -18.27 -43.19
N VAL A 299 -5.47 -18.97 -43.21
CA VAL A 299 -5.24 -20.23 -42.52
C VAL A 299 -4.15 -20.07 -41.51
N THR A 300 -4.43 -20.42 -40.26
CA THR A 300 -3.47 -20.40 -39.17
C THR A 300 -2.81 -21.77 -39.02
N LEU A 301 -1.51 -21.87 -39.25
CA LEU A 301 -0.75 -23.12 -39.09
C LEU A 301 0.11 -23.09 -37.82
N GLY A 302 0.09 -24.21 -37.10
CA GLY A 302 1.15 -24.51 -36.13
C GLY A 302 2.41 -25.01 -36.83
N LEU A 303 3.57 -24.40 -36.58
CA LEU A 303 4.86 -24.93 -37.03
C LEU A 303 5.18 -26.24 -36.32
N GLU A 304 5.36 -27.30 -37.06
CA GLU A 304 5.60 -28.67 -36.54
C GLU A 304 7.01 -28.92 -35.99
N THR A 305 7.84 -27.91 -35.85
CA THR A 305 9.25 -28.08 -35.50
C THR A 305 9.52 -28.16 -34.01
N THR A 306 8.49 -28.41 -33.19
CA THR A 306 8.66 -28.48 -31.75
C THR A 306 9.10 -29.83 -31.26
N THR A 307 10.14 -29.85 -30.45
CA THR A 307 10.52 -31.02 -29.68
C THR A 307 9.46 -31.33 -28.63
N PRO A 308 8.86 -32.53 -28.60
CA PRO A 308 7.93 -32.92 -27.56
C PRO A 308 8.66 -33.06 -26.22
N LEU A 309 8.01 -32.56 -25.16
CA LEU A 309 8.46 -32.67 -23.79
C LEU A 309 7.46 -33.52 -23.02
N SER A 310 7.89 -34.18 -21.95
CA SER A 310 6.93 -34.81 -21.03
C SER A 310 5.96 -33.76 -20.50
N ALA A 311 4.65 -34.05 -20.46
CA ALA A 311 3.63 -33.13 -19.96
C ALA A 311 3.66 -32.98 -18.42
N VAL A 312 4.37 -33.89 -17.75
CA VAL A 312 4.55 -33.90 -16.29
C VAL A 312 6.04 -33.97 -15.93
N PRO A 313 6.46 -33.35 -14.85
CA PRO A 313 7.84 -33.46 -14.40
C PRO A 313 8.15 -34.89 -13.92
N VAL A 314 9.42 -35.26 -14.01
CA VAL A 314 9.91 -36.51 -13.43
C VAL A 314 10.06 -36.31 -11.91
N GLY A 315 9.03 -36.67 -11.15
CA GLY A 315 8.93 -36.35 -9.71
C GLY A 315 10.12 -36.79 -8.85
N SER A 316 10.79 -37.90 -9.23
CA SER A 316 11.99 -38.37 -8.55
C SER A 316 13.23 -37.48 -8.78
N LEU A 317 13.16 -36.58 -9.73
CA LEU A 317 14.23 -35.61 -10.06
C LEU A 317 13.92 -34.19 -9.54
N SER A 318 12.67 -33.89 -9.15
CA SER A 318 12.35 -32.59 -8.59
C SER A 318 13.20 -32.34 -7.33
N SER A 319 13.74 -31.16 -7.24
CA SER A 319 14.66 -30.79 -6.16
C SER A 319 14.33 -29.40 -5.59
N SER A 320 14.66 -29.20 -4.33
CA SER A 320 14.62 -27.90 -3.67
C SER A 320 15.96 -27.60 -3.04
N SER A 321 16.40 -26.36 -3.11
CA SER A 321 17.61 -25.88 -2.47
C SER A 321 17.38 -24.54 -1.81
N ALA A 322 18.19 -24.23 -0.79
CA ALA A 322 18.19 -22.94 -0.12
C ALA A 322 19.62 -22.41 -0.02
N LEU A 323 19.85 -21.18 -0.46
CA LEU A 323 21.12 -20.49 -0.38
C LEU A 323 20.99 -19.24 0.47
N VAL A 324 21.57 -19.30 1.68
CA VAL A 324 21.55 -18.17 2.62
C VAL A 324 22.26 -16.96 2.00
N GLY A 325 21.62 -15.79 2.03
CA GLY A 325 22.13 -14.57 1.41
C GLY A 325 22.20 -14.62 -0.13
N GLY A 326 21.62 -15.66 -0.76
CA GLY A 326 21.66 -15.86 -2.22
C GLY A 326 20.79 -14.90 -3.02
N ALA A 327 19.78 -14.29 -2.39
CA ALA A 327 18.94 -13.27 -3.01
C ALA A 327 19.31 -11.87 -2.49
N THR A 328 19.43 -10.92 -3.42
CA THR A 328 19.46 -9.50 -3.11
C THR A 328 18.08 -8.93 -3.41
N VAL A 329 17.31 -8.66 -2.36
CA VAL A 329 15.94 -8.16 -2.47
C VAL A 329 15.97 -6.65 -2.36
N ASN A 330 15.54 -5.95 -3.41
CA ASN A 330 15.31 -4.50 -3.40
C ASN A 330 13.94 -4.22 -2.80
N GLY A 331 13.87 -3.30 -1.84
CA GLY A 331 12.64 -3.01 -1.14
C GLY A 331 12.35 -1.52 -1.00
N ASN A 332 11.07 -1.23 -0.89
CA ASN A 332 10.53 0.07 -0.56
C ASN A 332 9.48 -0.10 0.53
N TRP A 333 9.78 0.41 1.71
CA TRP A 333 8.92 0.28 2.89
C TRP A 333 8.47 1.65 3.35
N GLN A 334 7.16 1.80 3.57
CA GLN A 334 6.58 3.07 3.95
C GLN A 334 5.46 2.90 4.96
N VAL A 335 5.48 3.73 6.00
CA VAL A 335 4.36 3.92 6.93
C VAL A 335 3.84 5.34 6.76
N LYS A 336 2.54 5.46 6.45
CA LYS A 336 1.81 6.74 6.36
C LYS A 336 0.62 6.71 7.29
N GLY A 337 0.31 7.85 7.91
CA GLY A 337 -0.85 7.99 8.76
C GLY A 337 -0.87 9.29 9.51
N ALA A 338 -1.62 9.29 10.61
CA ALA A 338 -1.69 10.40 11.53
C ALA A 338 -1.99 9.89 12.94
N TYR A 339 -1.66 10.68 13.95
CA TYR A 339 -2.13 10.44 15.29
C TYR A 339 -2.86 11.65 15.85
N PHE A 340 -3.97 11.35 16.48
CA PHE A 340 -4.79 12.29 17.21
C PHE A 340 -4.44 12.15 18.70
N MET A 341 -4.00 13.23 19.34
CA MET A 341 -3.63 13.24 20.74
C MET A 341 -4.70 13.98 21.56
N VAL A 342 -5.09 13.39 22.65
CA VAL A 342 -5.87 14.04 23.74
C VAL A 342 -4.96 14.17 24.93
N LYS A 343 -4.99 15.32 25.61
CA LYS A 343 -4.20 15.58 26.81
C LYS A 343 -5.04 16.24 27.91
N VAL A 344 -4.71 15.93 29.16
CA VAL A 344 -5.33 16.53 30.33
C VAL A 344 -4.32 16.62 31.47
N GLY A 345 -4.35 17.73 32.19
CA GLY A 345 -3.49 17.89 33.37
C GLY A 345 -3.60 19.25 34.03
N PRO A 346 -3.00 19.41 35.20
CA PRO A 346 -2.87 20.70 35.87
C PRO A 346 -1.96 21.65 35.08
N SER A 347 -2.26 22.93 35.22
CA SER A 347 -1.42 24.01 34.72
C SER A 347 -1.34 25.15 35.72
N LEU A 348 -0.18 25.77 35.77
CA LEU A 348 0.14 26.93 36.59
C LEU A 348 0.43 28.09 35.67
N ARG A 349 -0.27 29.20 35.89
CA ARG A 349 -0.04 30.45 35.16
C ARG A 349 0.43 31.54 36.13
N THR A 350 1.62 32.05 35.89
CA THR A 350 2.20 33.16 36.64
C THR A 350 2.19 34.42 35.78
N GLN A 351 1.57 35.47 36.27
CA GLN A 351 1.57 36.78 35.60
C GLN A 351 2.90 37.49 35.86
N LEU A 352 3.70 37.74 34.83
CA LEU A 352 4.99 38.41 34.90
C LEU A 352 4.81 39.92 34.85
N THR A 353 3.97 40.41 33.91
CA THR A 353 3.53 41.82 33.80
C THR A 353 2.02 41.85 33.56
N GLU A 354 1.43 43.01 33.42
CA GLU A 354 0.01 43.17 33.13
C GLU A 354 -0.41 42.45 31.82
N ARG A 355 0.50 42.38 30.84
CA ARG A 355 0.23 41.77 29.53
C ARG A 355 0.97 40.45 29.28
N LEU A 356 1.92 40.10 30.11
CA LEU A 356 2.76 38.93 29.88
C LEU A 356 2.59 37.92 31.02
N GLY A 357 2.32 36.66 30.64
CA GLY A 357 2.19 35.53 31.55
C GLY A 357 3.04 34.35 31.11
N LEU A 358 3.50 33.57 32.07
CA LEU A 358 4.14 32.28 31.85
C LEU A 358 3.22 31.18 32.34
N THR A 359 2.94 30.22 31.45
CA THR A 359 2.05 29.06 31.72
C THR A 359 2.84 27.79 31.60
N ALA A 360 2.90 27.01 32.68
CA ALA A 360 3.48 25.67 32.68
C ALA A 360 2.36 24.63 32.90
N SER A 361 2.33 23.59 32.11
CA SER A 361 1.37 22.49 32.26
C SER A 361 2.05 21.14 32.07
N LEU A 362 1.57 20.14 32.78
CA LEU A 362 2.02 18.76 32.67
C LEU A 362 0.82 17.82 32.91
N GLY A 363 0.88 16.61 32.37
CA GLY A 363 -0.21 15.68 32.62
C GLY A 363 -0.14 14.42 31.74
N LEU A 364 -1.29 13.76 31.71
CA LEU A 364 -1.50 12.56 30.92
C LEU A 364 -1.88 12.91 29.49
N ALA A 365 -1.43 12.08 28.57
CA ALA A 365 -1.80 12.16 27.17
C ALA A 365 -2.20 10.77 26.66
N GLY A 366 -3.17 10.74 25.74
CA GLY A 366 -3.53 9.57 24.98
C GLY A 366 -3.42 9.87 23.49
N ALA A 367 -2.76 9.02 22.73
CA ALA A 367 -2.65 9.16 21.26
C ALA A 367 -3.39 8.01 20.56
N TYR A 368 -4.31 8.34 19.67
CA TYR A 368 -4.92 7.39 18.76
C TYR A 368 -4.22 7.52 17.40
N ALA A 369 -3.37 6.55 17.09
CA ALA A 369 -2.59 6.51 15.86
C ALA A 369 -3.26 5.59 14.84
N GLY A 370 -3.51 6.11 13.63
CA GLY A 370 -3.95 5.35 12.46
C GLY A 370 -2.87 5.35 11.40
N THR A 371 -2.39 4.16 11.01
CA THR A 371 -1.28 4.02 10.06
C THR A 371 -1.58 2.98 8.99
N ASN A 372 -1.02 3.21 7.81
CA ASN A 372 -0.99 2.30 6.68
C ASN A 372 0.47 1.94 6.40
N TYR A 373 0.80 0.66 6.54
CA TYR A 373 2.11 0.12 6.20
C TYR A 373 2.05 -0.50 4.81
N SER A 374 2.90 -0.03 3.90
CA SER A 374 3.09 -0.55 2.55
C SER A 374 4.52 -1.08 2.40
N ALA A 375 4.65 -2.30 1.90
CA ALA A 375 5.91 -2.96 1.62
C ALA A 375 5.89 -3.46 0.17
N THR A 376 6.84 -2.99 -0.64
CA THR A 376 7.09 -3.49 -1.99
C THR A 376 8.49 -4.06 -2.01
N GLU A 377 8.63 -5.32 -2.39
CA GLU A 377 9.91 -6.03 -2.45
C GLU A 377 10.02 -6.80 -3.75
N SER A 378 11.21 -6.79 -4.36
CA SER A 378 11.51 -7.53 -5.59
C SER A 378 12.94 -8.04 -5.62
N PHE A 379 13.18 -9.09 -6.37
CA PHE A 379 14.52 -9.57 -6.73
C PHE A 379 14.52 -10.11 -8.15
N LYS A 380 15.70 -10.17 -8.75
CA LYS A 380 15.88 -10.77 -10.08
C LYS A 380 16.23 -12.24 -9.94
N SER A 381 15.54 -13.07 -10.73
CA SER A 381 15.84 -14.51 -10.79
C SER A 381 17.26 -14.74 -11.35
N PRO A 382 18.00 -15.74 -10.82
CA PRO A 382 19.42 -15.93 -11.18
C PRO A 382 19.69 -16.20 -12.65
N GLU A 383 18.84 -16.98 -13.33
CA GLU A 383 19.13 -17.49 -14.68
C GLU A 383 18.72 -16.51 -15.79
N VAL A 384 17.51 -16.00 -15.72
CA VAL A 384 16.91 -15.18 -16.80
C VAL A 384 16.72 -13.72 -16.42
N GLY A 385 17.04 -13.35 -15.17
CA GLY A 385 16.90 -11.98 -14.69
C GLY A 385 15.45 -11.50 -14.58
N THR A 386 14.46 -12.41 -14.65
CA THR A 386 13.06 -12.08 -14.48
C THR A 386 12.82 -11.50 -13.09
N GLU A 387 12.12 -10.38 -13.03
CA GLU A 387 11.78 -9.74 -11.76
C GLU A 387 10.63 -10.48 -11.07
N VAL A 388 10.89 -10.90 -9.84
CA VAL A 388 9.89 -11.47 -8.94
C VAL A 388 9.58 -10.41 -7.90
N SER A 389 8.33 -9.97 -7.80
CA SER A 389 7.94 -8.86 -6.94
C SER A 389 6.66 -9.13 -6.18
N ILE A 390 6.53 -8.46 -5.02
CA ILE A 390 5.33 -8.45 -4.22
C ILE A 390 5.08 -7.06 -3.66
N THR A 391 3.83 -6.66 -3.58
CA THR A 391 3.39 -5.46 -2.89
C THR A 391 2.28 -5.82 -1.93
N GLU A 392 2.46 -5.46 -0.67
CA GLU A 392 1.47 -5.70 0.36
C GLU A 392 1.21 -4.43 1.16
N VAL A 393 -0.03 -4.28 1.63
CA VAL A 393 -0.49 -3.12 2.36
C VAL A 393 -1.36 -3.56 3.53
N SER A 394 -1.15 -2.96 4.70
CA SER A 394 -1.96 -3.22 5.90
C SER A 394 -2.26 -1.92 6.62
N ALA A 395 -3.51 -1.72 7.03
CA ALA A 395 -3.92 -0.60 7.86
C ALA A 395 -4.13 -1.06 9.30
N THR A 396 -3.71 -0.23 10.24
CA THR A 396 -3.84 -0.50 11.68
C THR A 396 -4.12 0.79 12.44
N SER A 397 -4.89 0.67 13.52
CA SER A 397 -5.05 1.76 14.49
C SER A 397 -4.74 1.27 15.90
N LYS A 398 -4.10 2.12 16.71
CA LYS A 398 -3.71 1.83 18.09
C LYS A 398 -3.93 3.05 18.98
N PHE A 399 -4.35 2.78 20.20
CA PHE A 399 -4.36 3.76 21.27
C PHE A 399 -3.09 3.58 22.11
N LEU A 400 -2.40 4.70 22.39
CA LEU A 400 -1.16 4.76 23.13
C LEU A 400 -1.31 5.72 24.29
N SER A 401 -0.85 5.32 25.46
CA SER A 401 -0.76 6.18 26.63
C SER A 401 0.57 6.94 26.65
N GLY A 402 0.56 8.10 27.28
CA GLY A 402 1.74 8.94 27.34
C GLY A 402 1.63 10.07 28.34
N LEU A 403 2.67 10.89 28.34
CA LEU A 403 2.80 12.08 29.19
C LEU A 403 3.09 13.28 28.30
N TYR A 404 2.69 14.47 28.78
CA TYR A 404 3.06 15.72 28.15
C TYR A 404 3.52 16.76 29.18
N ALA A 405 4.29 17.72 28.69
CA ALA A 405 4.65 18.94 29.43
C ALA A 405 4.72 20.09 28.42
N ASP A 406 4.09 21.22 28.78
CA ASP A 406 4.10 22.43 27.97
C ASP A 406 4.58 23.61 28.82
N LEU A 407 5.38 24.50 28.21
CA LEU A 407 5.77 25.79 28.79
C LEU A 407 5.49 26.87 27.75
N ASN A 408 4.62 27.82 28.07
CA ASN A 408 4.17 28.86 27.17
C ASN A 408 4.39 30.24 27.76
N LEU A 409 4.75 31.17 26.90
CA LEU A 409 4.72 32.59 27.17
C LEU A 409 3.46 33.15 26.49
N ASP A 410 2.56 33.74 27.28
CA ASP A 410 1.29 34.30 26.84
C ASP A 410 1.39 35.82 26.81
N TRP A 411 1.17 36.44 25.67
CA TRP A 411 1.09 37.90 25.53
C TRP A 411 -0.34 38.32 25.23
N LEU A 412 -0.89 39.21 26.06
CA LEU A 412 -2.24 39.74 25.91
C LEU A 412 -2.24 40.99 25.04
N ALA A 413 -2.91 40.92 23.91
CA ALA A 413 -3.19 42.07 23.05
C ALA A 413 -4.27 42.98 23.68
N ASN A 414 -5.30 42.35 24.26
CA ASN A 414 -6.36 43.00 25.04
C ASN A 414 -6.79 42.08 26.19
N GLU A 415 -7.84 42.41 26.93
CA GLU A 415 -8.31 41.65 28.09
C GLU A 415 -8.78 40.22 27.75
N ARG A 416 -9.22 39.98 26.51
CA ARG A 416 -9.81 38.72 26.08
C ARG A 416 -8.92 37.94 25.10
N THR A 417 -8.13 38.63 24.28
CA THR A 417 -7.36 37.98 23.22
C THR A 417 -5.87 38.17 23.41
N GLY A 418 -5.09 37.18 23.06
CA GLY A 418 -3.65 37.19 23.13
C GLY A 418 -3.01 36.23 22.15
N LEU A 419 -1.69 36.29 22.13
CA LEU A 419 -0.84 35.34 21.40
C LEU A 419 -0.11 34.50 22.43
N PHE A 420 0.20 33.29 22.07
CA PHE A 420 1.10 32.45 22.87
C PHE A 420 2.19 31.84 22.00
N GLY A 421 3.34 31.62 22.61
CA GLY A 421 4.45 30.88 22.03
C GLY A 421 5.13 30.07 23.12
N GLY A 422 5.63 28.88 22.79
CA GLY A 422 6.22 28.05 23.81
C GLY A 422 6.86 26.78 23.29
N ILE A 423 7.25 25.95 24.24
CA ILE A 423 7.81 24.62 24.00
C ILE A 423 6.85 23.55 24.50
N THR A 424 6.85 22.43 23.83
CA THR A 424 6.08 21.23 24.20
C THR A 424 7.01 20.04 24.24
N ALA A 425 6.83 19.18 25.22
CA ALA A 425 7.46 17.87 25.30
C ALA A 425 6.38 16.81 25.46
N GLN A 426 6.54 15.69 24.80
CA GLN A 426 5.63 14.56 24.91
C GLN A 426 6.40 13.25 24.85
N LYS A 427 5.85 12.23 25.51
CA LYS A 427 6.37 10.87 25.46
C LYS A 427 5.23 9.89 25.34
N PHE A 428 5.31 9.03 24.35
CA PHE A 428 4.37 7.93 24.11
C PHE A 428 5.12 6.62 23.96
N ASP A 429 4.39 5.52 24.11
CA ASP A 429 4.87 4.19 23.78
C ASP A 429 4.88 3.99 22.26
N GLY A 430 5.54 2.88 21.83
CA GLY A 430 5.53 2.41 20.46
C GLY A 430 4.56 1.24 20.28
N TYR A 431 4.29 0.89 19.01
CA TYR A 431 3.50 -0.29 18.65
C TYR A 431 4.06 -0.95 17.39
N ASP A 432 3.70 -2.22 17.21
CA ASP A 432 4.08 -2.99 16.04
C ASP A 432 2.91 -3.14 15.08
N GLN A 433 3.20 -3.05 13.79
CA GLN A 433 2.30 -3.32 12.67
C GLN A 433 2.95 -4.37 11.77
N THR A 434 2.14 -5.29 11.23
CA THR A 434 2.64 -6.36 10.37
C THR A 434 1.93 -6.36 9.02
N VAL A 435 2.66 -6.72 7.97
CA VAL A 435 2.16 -6.93 6.62
C VAL A 435 2.95 -8.04 5.93
N GLY A 436 2.29 -9.11 5.49
CA GLY A 436 2.95 -10.21 4.78
C GLY A 436 4.14 -10.82 5.53
N GLY A 437 4.05 -10.93 6.84
CA GLY A 437 5.15 -11.43 7.69
C GLY A 437 6.23 -10.39 8.02
N ARG A 438 6.23 -9.22 7.39
CA ARG A 438 7.13 -8.08 7.68
C ARG A 438 6.60 -7.29 8.86
N THR A 439 7.49 -6.66 9.61
CA THR A 439 7.12 -5.86 10.79
C THR A 439 7.52 -4.42 10.60
N ALA A 440 6.71 -3.50 11.12
CA ALA A 440 7.07 -2.10 11.30
C ALA A 440 6.82 -1.73 12.77
N ARG A 441 7.87 -1.46 13.54
CA ARG A 441 7.77 -0.93 14.88
C ARG A 441 7.74 0.59 14.79
N ILE A 442 6.59 1.17 15.11
CA ILE A 442 6.36 2.61 15.12
C ILE A 442 6.55 3.12 16.56
N ASP A 443 7.56 3.93 16.78
CA ASP A 443 7.89 4.51 18.08
C ASP A 443 7.66 6.02 18.03
N LEU A 444 6.60 6.49 18.68
CA LEU A 444 6.32 7.91 18.85
C LEU A 444 7.30 8.55 19.85
N GLY A 445 7.84 7.78 20.79
CA GLY A 445 8.93 8.10 21.69
C GLY A 445 8.80 9.41 22.45
N SER A 446 9.93 9.96 22.81
CA SER A 446 10.04 11.28 23.42
C SER A 446 10.34 12.31 22.33
N THR A 447 9.47 13.30 22.21
CA THR A 447 9.64 14.41 21.26
C THR A 447 9.49 15.74 21.95
N VAL A 448 10.28 16.72 21.49
CA VAL A 448 10.21 18.11 21.91
C VAL A 448 9.86 18.95 20.69
N GLY A 449 9.17 20.04 20.89
CA GLY A 449 8.78 20.93 19.82
C GLY A 449 8.47 22.33 20.27
N ILE A 450 8.18 23.18 19.30
CA ILE A 450 7.67 24.53 19.51
C ILE A 450 6.18 24.57 19.19
N ARG A 451 5.51 25.49 19.82
CA ARG A 451 4.07 25.72 19.60
C ARG A 451 3.77 27.22 19.64
N GLY A 452 2.71 27.62 18.96
CA GLY A 452 2.31 29.02 18.96
C GLY A 452 0.92 29.20 18.34
N GLY A 453 0.28 30.29 18.69
CA GLY A 453 -1.08 30.55 18.21
C GLY A 453 -1.76 31.69 18.94
N VAL A 454 -3.08 31.62 18.92
CA VAL A 454 -3.97 32.64 19.49
C VAL A 454 -4.65 32.09 20.74
N SER A 455 -4.87 32.93 21.73
CA SER A 455 -5.62 32.61 22.94
C SER A 455 -6.83 33.55 23.10
N VAL A 456 -7.94 32.99 23.53
CA VAL A 456 -9.18 33.72 23.85
C VAL A 456 -9.61 33.36 25.26
N ARG A 457 -9.88 34.39 26.07
CA ARG A 457 -10.30 34.26 27.46
C ARG A 457 -11.76 34.66 27.63
N PHE A 458 -12.50 33.94 28.44
CA PHE A 458 -13.92 34.20 28.75
C PHE A 458 -14.31 33.65 30.12
#